data_2a79d7b319aa12b4ee00d3e647c5bb15
#
_entry.id   2a79d7b319aa12b4ee00d3e647c5bb15
#
_cell.length_a   1.000
_cell.length_b   1.000
_cell.length_c   1.000
_cell.angle_alpha   90.00
_cell.angle_beta   90.00
_cell.angle_gamma   90.00
#
_symmetry.space_group_name_H-M   'P 1'
#
loop_
_entity.id
_entity.type
_entity.pdbx_description
1 polymer ?
#
loop_
_entity_poly.entity_id
_entity_poly.type
_entity_poly.pdbx_seq_one_letter_code
_entity_poly.pdbx_strand_id
1 'polypeptide(L)'
;NRYTGIVVVGGLRQAFSMPRPRLAAAPTPDLCLPPPDRTRPAPEQLYVALRHAILRLDLPPGAPVPEPFIAARMGVSRTPVREALRRLREDGLVDVLPNLGSFVARISRARQEEAVALRLLLEAEAASRLATSGPGPRLALGQLLAAQRDALAENRRDAVYALDEAFHAALFEAAGLPLMWAACRGARAHMERLHHAAASEPDRVASAVAAHAAILARIEAGDAPGARAAMTTHIAANATDLDNLARLHPDWLSP
;
A
#
# COMPACT_ATOMS: atom_id res chain seq x y z
N ASN A 1 -2.35 -36.68 0.65
CA ASN A 1 -1.10 -36.07 0.18
C ASN A 1 -0.46 -35.29 1.33
N ARG A 2 0.74 -35.67 1.70
CA ARG A 2 1.51 -35.06 2.80
C ARG A 2 2.65 -34.20 2.22
N TYR A 3 2.96 -33.10 2.86
CA TYR A 3 4.15 -32.29 2.57
C TYR A 3 5.30 -32.80 3.44
N THR A 4 6.42 -33.14 2.82
CA THR A 4 7.61 -33.60 3.52
C THR A 4 8.68 -32.52 3.38
N GLY A 5 9.10 -31.93 4.46
CA GLY A 5 10.20 -30.96 4.54
C GLY A 5 11.34 -31.50 5.38
N ILE A 6 12.55 -31.00 5.15
CA ILE A 6 13.73 -31.31 5.95
C ILE A 6 14.13 -30.05 6.69
N VAL A 7 14.19 -30.10 8.02
CA VAL A 7 14.76 -29.04 8.85
C VAL A 7 16.08 -29.53 9.41
N VAL A 8 17.09 -28.70 9.37
CA VAL A 8 18.40 -28.97 9.96
C VAL A 8 18.50 -28.20 11.29
N VAL A 9 18.46 -28.94 12.41
CA VAL A 9 18.65 -28.35 13.74
C VAL A 9 19.83 -29.07 14.38
N GLY A 10 20.88 -28.33 14.75
CA GLY A 10 22.04 -28.89 15.45
C GLY A 10 22.79 -29.98 14.66
N GLY A 11 22.84 -29.92 13.32
CA GLY A 11 23.53 -30.90 12.49
C GLY A 11 22.75 -32.20 12.18
N LEU A 12 21.56 -32.38 12.74
CA LEU A 12 20.68 -33.52 12.45
C LEU A 12 19.60 -33.13 11.43
N ARG A 13 19.47 -33.97 10.38
CA ARG A 13 18.39 -33.83 9.41
C ARG A 13 17.14 -34.53 9.93
N GLN A 14 16.15 -33.80 10.37
CA GLN A 14 14.84 -34.33 10.71
C GLN A 14 13.84 -34.10 9.58
N ALA A 15 13.28 -35.19 9.07
CA ALA A 15 12.16 -35.12 8.14
C ALA A 15 10.86 -34.96 8.94
N PHE A 16 10.08 -33.94 8.63
CA PHE A 16 8.73 -33.82 9.17
C PHE A 16 7.71 -33.96 8.04
N SER A 17 6.60 -34.60 8.35
CA SER A 17 5.48 -34.80 7.43
C SER A 17 4.25 -34.14 8.05
N MET A 18 3.84 -33.00 7.48
CA MET A 18 2.58 -32.34 7.85
C MET A 18 1.47 -32.71 6.87
N PRO A 19 0.21 -32.87 7.33
CA PRO A 19 -0.91 -32.94 6.41
C PRO A 19 -0.92 -31.63 5.59
N ARG A 20 -1.10 -31.72 4.29
CA ARG A 20 -1.30 -30.51 3.45
C ARG A 20 -2.48 -29.75 4.04
N PRO A 21 -2.32 -28.48 4.38
CA PRO A 21 -3.47 -27.66 4.69
C PRO A 21 -4.40 -27.74 3.46
N ARG A 22 -5.58 -28.30 3.64
CA ARG A 22 -6.68 -28.10 2.68
C ARG A 22 -7.04 -26.62 2.83
N LEU A 23 -6.38 -25.77 2.03
CA LEU A 23 -6.95 -24.49 1.72
C LEU A 23 -8.28 -24.83 1.05
N ALA A 24 -9.37 -24.68 1.79
CA ALA A 24 -10.69 -24.64 1.19
C ALA A 24 -10.57 -23.70 0.01
N ALA A 25 -11.06 -24.09 -1.16
CA ALA A 25 -11.10 -23.20 -2.30
C ALA A 25 -11.90 -21.97 -1.84
N ALA A 26 -11.17 -20.93 -1.43
CA ALA A 26 -11.81 -19.68 -1.08
C ALA A 26 -12.62 -19.27 -2.31
N PRO A 27 -13.86 -18.82 -2.15
CA PRO A 27 -14.67 -18.37 -3.26
C PRO A 27 -13.83 -17.40 -4.07
N THR A 28 -13.85 -17.57 -5.39
CA THR A 28 -13.15 -16.67 -6.31
C THR A 28 -13.67 -15.27 -6.00
N PRO A 29 -12.83 -14.33 -5.58
CA PRO A 29 -13.32 -13.00 -5.22
C PRO A 29 -14.04 -12.39 -6.43
N ASP A 30 -15.15 -11.72 -6.19
CA ASP A 30 -15.84 -10.95 -7.23
C ASP A 30 -14.99 -9.73 -7.58
N LEU A 31 -13.91 -10.00 -8.31
CA LEU A 31 -12.89 -9.03 -8.64
C LEU A 31 -13.37 -8.18 -9.82
N CYS A 32 -13.78 -6.96 -9.52
CA CYS A 32 -14.11 -5.97 -10.53
C CYS A 32 -12.82 -5.39 -11.13
N LEU A 33 -12.34 -6.01 -12.21
CA LEU A 33 -11.24 -5.45 -12.98
C LEU A 33 -11.79 -4.57 -14.10
N PRO A 34 -11.23 -3.37 -14.34
CA PRO A 34 -11.63 -2.54 -15.45
C PRO A 34 -11.34 -3.26 -16.77
N PRO A 35 -12.14 -3.02 -17.83
CA PRO A 35 -11.85 -3.59 -19.14
C PRO A 35 -10.47 -3.13 -19.62
N PRO A 36 -9.69 -4.03 -20.27
CA PRO A 36 -8.34 -3.70 -20.69
C PRO A 36 -8.35 -2.69 -21.84
N ASP A 37 -7.56 -1.65 -21.70
CA ASP A 37 -7.25 -0.72 -22.78
C ASP A 37 -6.17 -1.34 -23.69
N ARG A 38 -6.55 -1.66 -24.92
CA ARG A 38 -5.66 -2.30 -25.90
C ARG A 38 -4.52 -1.41 -26.39
N THR A 39 -4.55 -0.13 -26.10
CA THR A 39 -3.49 0.84 -26.45
C THR A 39 -2.36 0.88 -25.43
N ARG A 40 -2.55 0.25 -24.27
CA ARG A 40 -1.57 0.24 -23.16
C ARG A 40 -1.05 -1.17 -22.88
N PRO A 41 0.20 -1.32 -22.40
CA PRO A 41 0.76 -2.62 -22.02
C PRO A 41 -0.09 -3.35 -20.97
N ALA A 42 -0.50 -4.57 -21.26
CA ALA A 42 -1.34 -5.37 -20.35
C ALA A 42 -0.71 -5.61 -18.97
N PRO A 43 0.62 -5.87 -18.82
CA PRO A 43 1.22 -6.05 -17.49
C PRO A 43 1.07 -4.83 -16.59
N GLU A 44 1.19 -3.61 -17.15
CA GLU A 44 1.04 -2.37 -16.40
C GLU A 44 -0.38 -2.18 -15.88
N GLN A 45 -1.37 -2.40 -16.76
CA GLN A 45 -2.77 -2.28 -16.39
C GLN A 45 -3.18 -3.29 -15.32
N LEU A 46 -2.72 -4.54 -15.46
CA LEU A 46 -2.93 -5.61 -14.48
C LEU A 46 -2.30 -5.28 -13.13
N TYR A 47 -1.06 -4.80 -13.15
CA TYR A 47 -0.39 -4.37 -11.92
C TYR A 47 -1.17 -3.27 -11.20
N VAL A 48 -1.58 -2.22 -11.91
CA VAL A 48 -2.35 -1.11 -11.34
C VAL A 48 -3.69 -1.58 -10.79
N ALA A 49 -4.43 -2.37 -11.57
CA ALA A 49 -5.75 -2.84 -11.17
C ALA A 49 -5.69 -3.79 -9.96
N LEU A 50 -4.76 -4.74 -9.96
CA LEU A 50 -4.58 -5.68 -8.83
C LEU A 50 -4.04 -4.97 -7.59
N ARG A 51 -3.09 -4.02 -7.75
CA ARG A 51 -2.60 -3.20 -6.65
C ARG A 51 -3.75 -2.44 -5.99
N HIS A 52 -4.60 -1.77 -6.78
CA HIS A 52 -5.80 -1.09 -6.29
C HIS A 52 -6.72 -2.04 -5.51
N ALA A 53 -7.04 -3.21 -6.07
CA ALA A 53 -7.91 -4.18 -5.42
C ALA A 53 -7.33 -4.69 -4.08
N ILE A 54 -6.02 -4.88 -4.00
CA ILE A 54 -5.33 -5.27 -2.77
C ILE A 54 -5.34 -4.15 -1.72
N LEU A 55 -5.07 -2.91 -2.14
CA LEU A 55 -5.02 -1.77 -1.23
C LEU A 55 -6.38 -1.43 -0.66
N ARG A 56 -7.45 -1.54 -1.46
CA ARG A 56 -8.85 -1.32 -1.05
C ARG A 56 -9.46 -2.51 -0.29
N LEU A 57 -8.72 -3.60 -0.15
CA LEU A 57 -9.19 -4.85 0.47
C LEU A 57 -10.33 -5.57 -0.31
N ASP A 58 -10.57 -5.21 -1.58
CA ASP A 58 -11.40 -6.00 -2.50
C ASP A 58 -10.78 -7.40 -2.67
N LEU A 59 -9.45 -7.47 -2.57
CA LEU A 59 -8.65 -8.68 -2.35
C LEU A 59 -8.03 -8.61 -0.94
N PRO A 60 -8.64 -9.20 0.08
CA PRO A 60 -8.15 -9.10 1.45
C PRO A 60 -6.86 -9.90 1.66
N PRO A 61 -6.07 -9.61 2.73
CA PRO A 61 -4.89 -10.38 3.10
C PRO A 61 -5.17 -11.88 3.20
N GLY A 62 -4.32 -12.69 2.59
CA GLY A 62 -4.47 -14.15 2.50
C GLY A 62 -5.40 -14.64 1.38
N ALA A 63 -6.10 -13.76 0.66
CA ALA A 63 -6.95 -14.16 -0.46
C ALA A 63 -6.11 -14.74 -1.61
N PRO A 64 -6.60 -15.79 -2.30
CA PRO A 64 -5.95 -16.32 -3.48
C PRO A 64 -6.03 -15.33 -4.64
N VAL A 65 -4.96 -15.28 -5.46
CA VAL A 65 -4.88 -14.47 -6.68
C VAL A 65 -4.69 -15.42 -7.87
N PRO A 66 -5.78 -16.05 -8.38
CA PRO A 66 -5.70 -17.14 -9.36
C PRO A 66 -5.39 -16.61 -10.76
N GLU A 67 -4.15 -16.84 -11.24
CA GLU A 67 -3.68 -16.41 -12.57
C GLU A 67 -4.65 -16.78 -13.73
N PRO A 68 -5.20 -18.02 -13.79
CA PRO A 68 -6.10 -18.39 -14.89
C PRO A 68 -7.39 -17.57 -14.92
N PHE A 69 -7.95 -17.26 -13.75
CA PHE A 69 -9.17 -16.46 -13.62
C PHE A 69 -8.93 -15.02 -14.08
N ILE A 70 -7.81 -14.41 -13.60
CA ILE A 70 -7.45 -13.04 -13.97
C ILE A 70 -7.18 -12.95 -15.48
N ALA A 71 -6.44 -13.90 -16.04
CA ALA A 71 -6.15 -13.96 -17.48
C ALA A 71 -7.43 -14.02 -18.31
N ALA A 72 -8.38 -14.90 -17.94
CA ALA A 72 -9.67 -15.04 -18.61
C ALA A 72 -10.51 -13.74 -18.48
N ARG A 73 -10.56 -13.14 -17.28
CA ARG A 73 -11.34 -11.93 -16.99
C ARG A 73 -10.84 -10.72 -17.81
N MET A 74 -9.52 -10.61 -17.98
CA MET A 74 -8.88 -9.54 -18.74
C MET A 74 -8.70 -9.85 -20.23
N GLY A 75 -9.07 -11.05 -20.70
CA GLY A 75 -8.90 -11.44 -22.10
C GLY A 75 -7.44 -11.46 -22.57
N VAL A 76 -6.50 -11.82 -21.66
CA VAL A 76 -5.06 -11.89 -21.92
C VAL A 76 -4.49 -13.28 -21.67
N SER A 77 -3.25 -13.54 -22.09
CA SER A 77 -2.52 -14.76 -21.73
C SER A 77 -2.06 -14.71 -20.25
N ARG A 78 -1.55 -15.84 -19.72
CA ARG A 78 -1.02 -15.89 -18.35
C ARG A 78 0.28 -15.12 -18.17
N THR A 79 1.05 -14.88 -19.23
CA THR A 79 2.35 -14.20 -19.16
C THR A 79 2.26 -12.80 -18.57
N PRO A 80 1.42 -11.87 -19.10
CA PRO A 80 1.28 -10.53 -18.51
C PRO A 80 0.75 -10.56 -17.07
N VAL A 81 -0.09 -11.56 -16.70
CA VAL A 81 -0.56 -11.74 -15.34
C VAL A 81 0.60 -12.08 -14.41
N ARG A 82 1.47 -13.02 -14.79
CA ARG A 82 2.66 -13.39 -14.01
C ARG A 82 3.63 -12.23 -13.83
N GLU A 83 3.80 -11.41 -14.86
CA GLU A 83 4.64 -10.22 -14.78
C GLU A 83 4.08 -9.20 -13.77
N ALA A 84 2.78 -8.94 -13.80
CA ALA A 84 2.12 -8.09 -12.83
C ALA A 84 2.25 -8.64 -11.39
N LEU A 85 2.04 -9.96 -11.21
CA LEU A 85 2.19 -10.61 -9.90
C LEU A 85 3.64 -10.61 -9.40
N ARG A 86 4.64 -10.70 -10.29
CA ARG A 86 6.05 -10.56 -9.93
C ARG A 86 6.32 -9.17 -9.35
N ARG A 87 5.83 -8.11 -9.98
CA ARG A 87 5.97 -6.73 -9.49
C ARG A 87 5.26 -6.55 -8.15
N LEU A 88 4.03 -7.07 -8.00
CA LEU A 88 3.30 -7.02 -6.73
C LEU A 88 4.02 -7.79 -5.60
N ARG A 89 4.74 -8.86 -5.94
CA ARG A 89 5.60 -9.58 -5.00
C ARG A 89 6.82 -8.74 -4.59
N GLU A 90 7.43 -8.02 -5.51
CA GLU A 90 8.54 -7.10 -5.25
C GLU A 90 8.10 -5.95 -4.33
N ASP A 91 6.85 -5.48 -4.50
CA ASP A 91 6.21 -4.52 -3.59
C ASP A 91 5.79 -5.15 -2.24
N GLY A 92 5.93 -6.47 -2.07
CA GLY A 92 5.51 -7.19 -0.85
C GLY A 92 4.00 -7.30 -0.67
N LEU A 93 3.20 -7.12 -1.73
CA LEU A 93 1.75 -7.18 -1.71
C LEU A 93 1.19 -8.57 -2.05
N VAL A 94 2.00 -9.42 -2.67
CA VAL A 94 1.65 -10.79 -3.06
C VAL A 94 2.74 -11.77 -2.64
N ASP A 95 2.36 -12.88 -2.05
CA ASP A 95 3.20 -14.03 -1.78
C ASP A 95 2.98 -15.11 -2.85
N VAL A 96 4.06 -15.66 -3.39
CA VAL A 96 4.01 -16.80 -4.31
C VAL A 96 4.49 -18.04 -3.59
N LEU A 97 3.57 -18.95 -3.30
CA LEU A 97 3.86 -20.19 -2.60
C LEU A 97 4.05 -21.32 -3.61
N PRO A 98 5.20 -22.02 -3.62
CA PRO A 98 5.47 -23.12 -4.54
C PRO A 98 4.35 -24.17 -4.49
N ASN A 99 3.82 -24.56 -5.65
CA ASN A 99 2.74 -25.54 -5.83
C ASN A 99 1.38 -25.19 -5.20
N LEU A 100 1.24 -24.02 -4.56
CA LEU A 100 -0.01 -23.57 -3.97
C LEU A 100 -0.62 -22.39 -4.73
N GLY A 101 0.22 -21.55 -5.37
CA GLY A 101 -0.23 -20.39 -6.13
C GLY A 101 0.18 -19.06 -5.54
N SER A 102 -0.49 -18.01 -5.99
CA SER A 102 -0.27 -16.63 -5.52
C SER A 102 -1.37 -16.22 -4.56
N PHE A 103 -1.01 -15.51 -3.50
CA PHE A 103 -1.91 -15.04 -2.45
C PHE A 103 -1.59 -13.58 -2.10
N VAL A 104 -2.60 -12.83 -1.70
CA VAL A 104 -2.36 -11.50 -1.13
C VAL A 104 -1.53 -11.65 0.15
N ALA A 105 -0.43 -10.93 0.24
CA ALA A 105 0.45 -11.00 1.40
C ALA A 105 -0.28 -10.54 2.66
N ARG A 106 -0.11 -11.28 3.76
CA ARG A 106 -0.59 -10.86 5.07
C ARG A 106 0.14 -9.62 5.57
N ILE A 107 -0.50 -8.89 6.45
CA ILE A 107 0.08 -7.68 7.05
C ILE A 107 1.05 -8.10 8.14
N SER A 108 2.31 -7.70 8.01
CA SER A 108 3.37 -7.99 8.97
C SER A 108 3.60 -6.78 9.88
N ARG A 109 3.57 -6.98 11.21
CA ARG A 109 3.90 -5.95 12.20
C ARG A 109 5.31 -5.39 11.95
N ALA A 110 6.29 -6.26 11.79
CA ALA A 110 7.67 -5.84 11.56
C ALA A 110 7.82 -4.99 10.30
N ARG A 111 7.19 -5.39 9.19
CA ARG A 111 7.19 -4.57 7.96
C ARG A 111 6.48 -3.24 8.12
N GLN A 112 5.44 -3.16 8.95
CA GLN A 112 4.75 -1.90 9.24
C GLN A 112 5.64 -0.95 10.05
N GLU A 113 6.34 -1.45 11.03
CA GLU A 113 7.30 -0.67 11.83
C GLU A 113 8.44 -0.14 10.96
N GLU A 114 9.01 -0.97 10.08
CA GLU A 114 10.00 -0.55 9.09
C GLU A 114 9.44 0.49 8.11
N ALA A 115 8.21 0.31 7.63
CA ALA A 115 7.54 1.24 6.72
C ALA A 115 7.34 2.61 7.37
N VAL A 116 6.92 2.64 8.63
CA VAL A 116 6.80 3.90 9.41
C VAL A 116 8.16 4.57 9.54
N ALA A 117 9.21 3.82 9.93
CA ALA A 117 10.55 4.35 10.09
C ALA A 117 11.09 4.94 8.78
N LEU A 118 10.90 4.23 7.65
CA LEU A 118 11.32 4.71 6.34
C LEU A 118 10.58 6.00 5.94
N ARG A 119 9.27 6.06 6.14
CA ARG A 119 8.46 7.24 5.86
C ARG A 119 8.88 8.44 6.71
N LEU A 120 9.11 8.23 8.02
CA LEU A 120 9.59 9.28 8.93
C LEU A 120 10.90 9.90 8.45
N LEU A 121 11.80 9.09 7.92
CA LEU A 121 13.08 9.59 7.39
C LEU A 121 12.91 10.34 6.07
N LEU A 122 12.18 9.76 5.12
CA LEU A 122 12.13 10.25 3.74
C LEU A 122 11.12 11.39 3.56
N GLU A 123 9.90 11.26 4.08
CA GLU A 123 8.83 12.24 3.89
C GLU A 123 9.06 13.50 4.73
N ALA A 124 9.58 13.35 5.96
CA ALA A 124 9.94 14.50 6.79
C ALA A 124 11.11 15.29 6.18
N GLU A 125 12.08 14.62 5.54
CA GLU A 125 13.14 15.28 4.79
C GLU A 125 12.59 16.01 3.57
N ALA A 126 11.71 15.39 2.79
CA ALA A 126 11.08 16.00 1.62
C ALA A 126 10.29 17.27 2.00
N ALA A 127 9.50 17.23 3.09
CA ALA A 127 8.76 18.38 3.58
C ALA A 127 9.68 19.52 4.03
N SER A 128 10.72 19.20 4.79
CA SER A 128 11.73 20.15 5.26
C SER A 128 12.46 20.83 4.09
N ARG A 129 12.89 20.04 3.11
CA ARG A 129 13.59 20.54 1.92
C ARG A 129 12.71 21.41 1.04
N LEU A 130 11.44 21.02 0.84
CA LEU A 130 10.50 21.81 0.06
C LEU A 130 10.21 23.17 0.73
N ALA A 131 10.21 23.25 2.05
CA ALA A 131 10.02 24.52 2.77
C ALA A 131 11.15 25.52 2.50
N THR A 132 12.36 25.07 2.19
CA THR A 132 13.50 25.94 1.82
C THR A 132 13.61 26.23 0.34
N SER A 133 12.82 25.57 -0.52
CA SER A 133 12.79 25.83 -1.95
C SER A 133 11.88 27.02 -2.29
N GLY A 134 12.06 27.62 -3.47
CA GLY A 134 11.24 28.75 -3.93
C GLY A 134 9.75 28.39 -4.09
N PRO A 135 8.86 29.37 -4.30
CA PRO A 135 7.41 29.21 -4.25
C PRO A 135 6.81 28.33 -5.40
N GLY A 136 7.48 28.18 -6.53
CA GLY A 136 6.94 27.55 -7.73
C GLY A 136 6.42 26.12 -7.56
N PRO A 137 7.14 25.21 -6.87
CA PRO A 137 6.75 23.80 -6.76
C PRO A 137 5.51 23.55 -5.86
N ARG A 138 5.03 24.54 -5.12
CA ARG A 138 4.01 24.36 -4.05
C ARG A 138 2.56 24.36 -4.57
N LEU A 139 2.34 24.90 -5.77
CA LEU A 139 0.99 25.06 -6.34
C LEU A 139 0.25 23.72 -6.48
N ALA A 140 0.94 22.69 -6.96
CA ALA A 140 0.35 21.36 -7.12
C ALA A 140 -0.15 20.77 -5.80
N LEU A 141 0.59 20.96 -4.70
CA LEU A 141 0.18 20.51 -3.36
C LEU A 141 -1.08 21.20 -2.87
N GLY A 142 -1.20 22.52 -3.12
CA GLY A 142 -2.41 23.28 -2.79
C GLY A 142 -3.64 22.80 -3.54
N GLN A 143 -3.50 22.50 -4.84
CA GLN A 143 -4.57 21.95 -5.68
C GLN A 143 -5.01 20.56 -5.20
N LEU A 144 -4.06 19.69 -4.89
CA LEU A 144 -4.34 18.36 -4.37
C LEU A 144 -5.03 18.41 -3.01
N LEU A 145 -4.62 19.31 -2.12
CA LEU A 145 -5.28 19.53 -0.83
C LEU A 145 -6.71 20.04 -0.99
N ALA A 146 -6.96 20.96 -1.92
CA ALA A 146 -8.31 21.42 -2.23
C ALA A 146 -9.19 20.28 -2.72
N ALA A 147 -8.68 19.47 -3.66
CA ALA A 147 -9.39 18.29 -4.16
C ALA A 147 -9.66 17.23 -3.06
N GLN A 148 -8.73 17.05 -2.09
CA GLN A 148 -8.96 16.19 -0.93
C GLN A 148 -10.12 16.68 -0.06
N ARG A 149 -10.19 17.99 0.18
CA ARG A 149 -11.28 18.61 0.96
C ARG A 149 -12.63 18.45 0.28
N ASP A 150 -12.68 18.64 -1.03
CA ASP A 150 -13.90 18.46 -1.82
C ASP A 150 -14.34 16.98 -1.80
N ALA A 151 -13.41 16.05 -2.01
CA ALA A 151 -13.69 14.62 -1.95
C ALA A 151 -14.17 14.17 -0.55
N LEU A 152 -13.62 14.76 0.52
CA LEU A 152 -14.04 14.51 1.91
C LEU A 152 -15.45 15.04 2.15
N ALA A 153 -15.76 16.28 1.72
CA ALA A 153 -17.08 16.88 1.85
C ALA A 153 -18.18 16.08 1.11
N GLU A 154 -17.83 15.49 -0.03
CA GLU A 154 -18.70 14.64 -0.83
C GLU A 154 -18.70 13.17 -0.37
N ASN A 155 -18.02 12.83 0.72
CA ASN A 155 -17.87 11.46 1.26
C ASN A 155 -17.32 10.45 0.21
N ARG A 156 -16.51 10.93 -0.74
CA ARG A 156 -15.83 10.10 -1.76
C ARG A 156 -14.48 9.58 -1.23
N ARG A 157 -14.55 8.60 -0.31
CA ARG A 157 -13.38 8.08 0.42
C ARG A 157 -12.27 7.58 -0.48
N ASP A 158 -12.61 6.82 -1.53
CA ASP A 158 -11.61 6.31 -2.48
C ASP A 158 -10.86 7.43 -3.19
N ALA A 159 -11.54 8.53 -3.51
CA ALA A 159 -10.91 9.70 -4.08
C ALA A 159 -9.97 10.38 -3.07
N VAL A 160 -10.34 10.42 -1.77
CA VAL A 160 -9.45 10.97 -0.73
C VAL A 160 -8.15 10.16 -0.63
N TYR A 161 -8.21 8.82 -0.65
CA TYR A 161 -7.01 7.97 -0.60
C TYR A 161 -6.14 8.11 -1.85
N ALA A 162 -6.74 8.17 -3.04
CA ALA A 162 -5.98 8.40 -4.27
C ALA A 162 -5.28 9.78 -4.27
N LEU A 163 -5.95 10.79 -3.74
CA LEU A 163 -5.40 12.15 -3.61
C LEU A 163 -4.36 12.25 -2.48
N ASP A 164 -4.45 11.40 -1.44
CA ASP A 164 -3.42 11.25 -0.41
C ASP A 164 -2.11 10.73 -1.02
N GLU A 165 -2.18 9.65 -1.81
CA GLU A 165 -0.99 9.13 -2.52
C GLU A 165 -0.40 10.21 -3.46
N ALA A 166 -1.27 10.93 -4.20
CA ALA A 166 -0.85 11.99 -5.11
C ALA A 166 -0.21 13.18 -4.38
N PHE A 167 -0.71 13.57 -3.20
CA PHE A 167 -0.12 14.63 -2.38
C PHE A 167 1.30 14.29 -1.95
N HIS A 168 1.52 13.09 -1.44
CA HIS A 168 2.87 12.66 -1.04
C HIS A 168 3.80 12.50 -2.25
N ALA A 169 3.32 11.99 -3.39
CA ALA A 169 4.12 11.92 -4.63
C ALA A 169 4.55 13.32 -5.08
N ALA A 170 3.62 14.27 -5.11
CA ALA A 170 3.89 15.66 -5.50
C ALA A 170 4.85 16.35 -4.52
N LEU A 171 4.81 16.00 -3.23
CA LEU A 171 5.77 16.50 -2.24
C LEU A 171 7.22 16.13 -2.61
N PHE A 172 7.45 14.86 -2.96
CA PHE A 172 8.78 14.40 -3.37
C PHE A 172 9.21 14.97 -4.71
N GLU A 173 8.31 15.07 -5.67
CA GLU A 173 8.57 15.66 -6.97
C GLU A 173 8.96 17.14 -6.83
N ALA A 174 8.17 17.91 -6.08
CA ALA A 174 8.42 19.31 -5.79
C ALA A 174 9.73 19.55 -5.02
N ALA A 175 10.12 18.61 -4.15
CA ALA A 175 11.39 18.64 -3.44
C ALA A 175 12.60 18.19 -4.29
N GLY A 176 12.38 17.69 -5.53
CA GLY A 176 13.44 17.17 -6.41
C GLY A 176 14.00 15.83 -5.94
N LEU A 177 13.17 14.95 -5.35
CA LEU A 177 13.58 13.70 -4.70
C LEU A 177 12.90 12.44 -5.30
N PRO A 178 12.92 12.21 -6.64
CA PRO A 178 12.18 11.11 -7.26
C PRO A 178 12.65 9.72 -6.82
N LEU A 179 13.95 9.55 -6.51
CA LEU A 179 14.48 8.27 -6.00
C LEU A 179 13.96 7.95 -4.59
N MET A 180 13.82 8.98 -3.74
CA MET A 180 13.25 8.80 -2.40
C MET A 180 11.77 8.44 -2.49
N TRP A 181 11.02 9.01 -3.43
CA TRP A 181 9.64 8.59 -3.69
C TRP A 181 9.56 7.13 -4.11
N ALA A 182 10.40 6.68 -5.04
CA ALA A 182 10.42 5.29 -5.48
C ALA A 182 10.64 4.31 -4.31
N ALA A 183 11.53 4.64 -3.37
CA ALA A 183 11.77 3.86 -2.16
C ALA A 183 10.58 3.91 -1.18
N CYS A 184 9.95 5.09 -1.02
CA CYS A 184 8.86 5.31 -0.06
C CYS A 184 7.54 4.66 -0.51
N ARG A 185 7.26 4.59 -1.82
CA ARG A 185 5.99 4.11 -2.37
C ARG A 185 5.63 2.70 -1.93
N GLY A 186 6.60 1.77 -1.86
CA GLY A 186 6.37 0.42 -1.37
C GLY A 186 5.97 0.39 0.10
N ALA A 187 6.66 1.18 0.94
CA ALA A 187 6.33 1.31 2.35
C ALA A 187 4.91 1.87 2.57
N ARG A 188 4.51 2.87 1.77
CA ARG A 188 3.16 3.44 1.83
C ARG A 188 2.06 2.42 1.50
N ALA A 189 2.27 1.55 0.51
CA ALA A 189 1.30 0.54 0.13
C ALA A 189 0.92 -0.40 1.29
N HIS A 190 1.86 -0.73 2.16
CA HIS A 190 1.57 -1.53 3.35
C HIS A 190 0.70 -0.80 4.36
N MET A 191 0.89 0.51 4.54
CA MET A 191 0.09 1.32 5.46
C MET A 191 -1.31 1.63 4.90
N GLU A 192 -1.43 1.80 3.58
CA GLU A 192 -2.71 2.10 2.92
C GLU A 192 -3.76 1.01 3.18
N ARG A 193 -3.34 -0.27 3.20
CA ARG A 193 -4.23 -1.38 3.58
C ARG A 193 -4.78 -1.25 5.01
N LEU A 194 -3.97 -0.74 5.94
CA LEU A 194 -4.42 -0.46 7.31
C LEU A 194 -5.44 0.68 7.34
N HIS A 195 -5.21 1.73 6.55
CA HIS A 195 -6.16 2.83 6.45
C HIS A 195 -7.51 2.38 5.89
N HIS A 196 -7.52 1.53 4.86
CA HIS A 196 -8.76 0.96 4.33
C HIS A 196 -9.45 0.02 5.33
N ALA A 197 -8.69 -0.76 6.09
CA ALA A 197 -9.24 -1.63 7.13
C ALA A 197 -9.84 -0.83 8.30
N ALA A 198 -9.22 0.31 8.65
CA ALA A 198 -9.69 1.23 9.69
C ALA A 198 -10.74 2.23 9.19
N ALA A 199 -11.20 2.13 7.94
CA ALA A 199 -12.10 3.09 7.28
C ALA A 199 -13.49 3.23 7.92
N SER A 200 -13.80 2.50 8.97
CA SER A 200 -15.01 2.69 9.80
C SER A 200 -14.96 3.95 10.68
N GLU A 201 -13.82 4.67 10.75
CA GLU A 201 -13.66 5.88 11.56
C GLU A 201 -13.60 7.15 10.67
N PRO A 202 -14.74 7.87 10.47
CA PRO A 202 -14.79 9.07 9.62
C PRO A 202 -13.83 10.19 10.07
N ASP A 203 -13.65 10.35 11.38
CA ASP A 203 -12.82 11.39 11.97
C ASP A 203 -11.34 11.25 11.61
N ARG A 204 -10.92 10.04 11.30
CA ARG A 204 -9.54 9.76 10.91
C ARG A 204 -9.17 10.29 9.54
N VAL A 205 -10.05 10.10 8.56
CA VAL A 205 -9.84 10.63 7.19
C VAL A 205 -9.79 12.16 7.22
N ALA A 206 -10.70 12.78 7.98
CA ALA A 206 -10.71 14.24 8.17
C ALA A 206 -9.42 14.72 8.85
N SER A 207 -8.93 13.99 9.86
CA SER A 207 -7.66 14.31 10.55
C SER A 207 -6.45 14.23 9.62
N ALA A 208 -6.41 13.27 8.70
CA ALA A 208 -5.33 13.16 7.71
C ALA A 208 -5.30 14.37 6.76
N VAL A 209 -6.47 14.78 6.24
CA VAL A 209 -6.60 15.98 5.39
C VAL A 209 -6.20 17.26 6.14
N ALA A 210 -6.58 17.37 7.42
CA ALA A 210 -6.18 18.50 8.28
C ALA A 210 -4.66 18.51 8.51
N ALA A 211 -4.03 17.36 8.69
CA ALA A 211 -2.58 17.23 8.82
C ALA A 211 -1.85 17.67 7.55
N HIS A 212 -2.35 17.32 6.35
CA HIS A 212 -1.80 17.80 5.08
C HIS A 212 -1.86 19.34 4.98
N ALA A 213 -2.96 19.94 5.45
CA ALA A 213 -3.08 21.40 5.49
C ALA A 213 -2.03 22.03 6.42
N ALA A 214 -1.79 21.44 7.58
CA ALA A 214 -0.78 21.91 8.51
C ALA A 214 0.64 21.77 7.92
N ILE A 215 0.95 20.67 7.25
CA ILE A 215 2.23 20.45 6.55
C ILE A 215 2.43 21.52 5.48
N LEU A 216 1.43 21.73 4.61
CA LEU A 216 1.52 22.70 3.52
C LEU A 216 1.71 24.12 4.07
N ALA A 217 0.98 24.51 5.13
CA ALA A 217 1.13 25.83 5.75
C ALA A 217 2.55 26.08 6.25
N ARG A 218 3.23 25.08 6.83
CA ARG A 218 4.64 25.18 7.25
C ARG A 218 5.59 25.30 6.06
N ILE A 219 5.33 24.53 5.00
CA ILE A 219 6.09 24.63 3.74
C ILE A 219 5.95 26.03 3.14
N GLU A 220 4.74 26.59 3.07
CA GLU A 220 4.46 27.92 2.52
C GLU A 220 5.11 29.05 3.35
N ALA A 221 5.16 28.88 4.67
CA ALA A 221 5.84 29.80 5.58
C ALA A 221 7.37 29.72 5.51
N GLY A 222 7.95 28.76 4.76
CA GLY A 222 9.39 28.55 4.76
C GLY A 222 9.94 27.93 6.06
N ASP A 223 9.05 27.41 6.91
CA ASP A 223 9.39 26.83 8.22
C ASP A 223 9.79 25.36 8.05
N ALA A 224 11.06 25.13 7.69
CA ALA A 224 11.58 23.78 7.46
C ALA A 224 11.54 22.88 8.70
N PRO A 225 11.91 23.35 9.91
CA PRO A 225 11.75 22.55 11.13
C PRO A 225 10.28 22.22 11.42
N GLY A 226 9.37 23.19 11.26
CA GLY A 226 7.94 22.99 11.45
C GLY A 226 7.32 22.05 10.42
N ALA A 227 7.74 22.11 9.15
CA ALA A 227 7.29 21.19 8.10
C ALA A 227 7.72 19.75 8.40
N ARG A 228 8.97 19.56 8.84
CA ARG A 228 9.50 18.27 9.32
C ARG A 228 8.66 17.73 10.49
N ALA A 229 8.43 18.55 11.50
CA ALA A 229 7.68 18.16 12.70
C ALA A 229 6.22 17.80 12.36
N ALA A 230 5.55 18.60 11.53
CA ALA A 230 4.18 18.35 11.09
C ALA A 230 4.05 17.02 10.31
N MET A 231 4.99 16.75 9.39
CA MET A 231 5.03 15.48 8.65
C MET A 231 5.30 14.29 9.58
N THR A 232 6.23 14.43 10.52
CA THR A 232 6.51 13.40 11.53
C THR A 232 5.26 13.06 12.35
N THR A 233 4.53 14.08 12.83
CA THR A 233 3.27 13.91 13.57
C THR A 233 2.20 13.21 12.72
N HIS A 234 2.06 13.62 11.47
CA HIS A 234 1.13 12.99 10.51
C HIS A 234 1.42 11.50 10.32
N ILE A 235 2.67 11.12 10.11
CA ILE A 235 3.06 9.72 9.90
C ILE A 235 2.88 8.90 11.19
N ALA A 236 3.27 9.44 12.35
CA ALA A 236 3.16 8.77 13.63
C ALA A 236 1.69 8.49 14.03
N ALA A 237 0.76 9.39 13.71
CA ALA A 237 -0.66 9.18 13.95
C ALA A 237 -1.22 7.94 13.22
N ASN A 238 -0.62 7.55 12.11
CA ASN A 238 -1.03 6.40 11.31
C ASN A 238 -0.48 5.05 11.84
N ALA A 239 0.45 5.07 12.80
CA ALA A 239 1.08 3.85 13.33
C ALA A 239 0.19 3.04 14.29
N THR A 240 -0.87 3.65 14.84
CA THR A 240 -1.70 3.07 15.93
C THR A 240 -2.73 2.03 15.48
N ASP A 241 -2.91 1.79 14.17
CA ASP A 241 -4.01 0.99 13.63
C ASP A 241 -3.83 -0.52 13.72
N LEU A 242 -2.59 -0.95 13.87
CA LEU A 242 -2.26 -2.38 13.77
C LEU A 242 -2.88 -3.20 14.92
N ASP A 243 -2.97 -2.62 16.13
CA ASP A 243 -3.54 -3.31 17.28
C ASP A 243 -5.07 -3.43 17.17
N ASN A 244 -5.71 -2.46 16.55
CA ASN A 244 -7.14 -2.52 16.24
C ASN A 244 -7.42 -3.58 15.17
N LEU A 245 -6.61 -3.59 14.12
CA LEU A 245 -6.71 -4.61 13.05
C LEU A 245 -6.51 -6.02 13.60
N ALA A 246 -5.53 -6.21 14.50
CA ALA A 246 -5.26 -7.49 15.13
C ALA A 246 -6.45 -8.06 15.91
N ARG A 247 -7.28 -7.19 16.48
CA ARG A 247 -8.49 -7.59 17.20
C ARG A 247 -9.65 -7.92 16.24
N LEU A 248 -9.79 -7.16 15.15
CA LEU A 248 -10.90 -7.32 14.21
C LEU A 248 -10.65 -8.42 13.18
N HIS A 249 -9.42 -8.55 12.72
CA HIS A 249 -9.00 -9.45 11.65
C HIS A 249 -7.68 -10.14 11.97
N PRO A 250 -7.63 -11.03 12.98
CA PRO A 250 -6.39 -11.72 13.38
C PRO A 250 -5.79 -12.58 12.25
N ASP A 251 -6.62 -13.08 11.35
CA ASP A 251 -6.26 -13.86 10.17
C ASP A 251 -5.59 -13.06 9.05
N TRP A 252 -5.70 -11.73 9.08
CA TRP A 252 -5.04 -10.84 8.13
C TRP A 252 -3.58 -10.57 8.48
N LEU A 253 -3.17 -10.87 9.70
CA LEU A 253 -1.80 -10.68 10.15
C LEU A 253 -0.94 -11.91 9.86
N SER A 254 0.34 -11.65 9.56
CA SER A 254 1.34 -12.71 9.57
C SER A 254 1.70 -13.05 11.01
N PRO A 255 2.00 -14.34 11.30
CA PRO A 255 2.51 -14.77 12.59
C PRO A 255 3.75 -14.01 13.01
#